data_2f2f7cf2750c4303d9f9bebdbe7648fc
#
_entry.id   2f2f7cf2750c4303d9f9bebdbe7648fc
#
_cell.length_a   1.000
_cell.length_b   1.000
_cell.length_c   1.000
_cell.angle_alpha   90.00
_cell.angle_beta   90.00
_cell.angle_gamma   90.00
#
_symmetry.space_group_name_H-M   'P 1'
#
loop_
_entity.id
_entity.type
_entity.pdbx_description
1 polymer ?
#
loop_
_entity_poly.entity_id
_entity_poly.type
_entity_poly.pdbx_seq_one_letter_code
_entity_poly.pdbx_strand_id
1 'polypeptide(L)'
;MTDNSNEIEVKPKADTHSSRESKNKPEDCIENPDNSDSDPSSLRSEVPSNVVIVRYGELALKSTGVRNWYEKILMKNIVAMLDSRDIPYSQIRREWGRIFIDTTDFRAAEAAADVFGIVSTSPALTTEPTLESAAIVCATLAKDLVLEGESFAVRARRSGNHPFSSVDIGRTCGDAVWSALENKGKHPRVDLSSPDKEIFVEMRQNFAYIYLETFNGVGGLPLGTQGSMVILMSGGLDSPVAAWLMMKRGVMIIPVYCNTSPYAENAARERAFECIRQLQKWAPGHQFTTYEIPHGPNLKAFIDICKRKNTCLLCKRMMYREAYEVMKKEGASGIITGSSLGQVASQTAANMYAEIYQLAIPIYHPLIAFDKTEIIDIARKIGTYDISSQPAGSCTAVPEKPEIGANYDLVVLEEQKMDVETMVLNAMKAAKILKF
;
A
#
# COMPACT_ATOMS: atom_id res chain seq x y z
N MET A 1 29.39 -14.55 -19.43
CA MET A 1 27.97 -14.44 -19.02
C MET A 1 27.62 -12.97 -19.15
N THR A 2 26.99 -12.60 -20.23
CA THR A 2 26.71 -11.22 -20.64
C THR A 2 25.59 -10.65 -19.77
N ASP A 3 25.93 -9.63 -19.05
CA ASP A 3 25.01 -8.85 -18.20
C ASP A 3 24.14 -7.95 -19.11
N ASN A 4 22.86 -8.33 -19.26
CA ASN A 4 21.89 -7.50 -19.94
C ASN A 4 21.25 -6.54 -18.92
N SER A 5 21.88 -5.39 -18.74
CA SER A 5 21.27 -4.25 -18.07
C SER A 5 20.12 -3.72 -18.95
N ASN A 6 18.86 -4.04 -18.56
CA ASN A 6 17.67 -3.47 -19.20
C ASN A 6 17.38 -2.11 -18.56
N GLU A 7 17.77 -1.06 -19.23
CA GLU A 7 17.38 0.31 -18.94
C GLU A 7 15.99 0.59 -19.53
N ILE A 8 15.15 1.27 -18.75
CA ILE A 8 13.90 1.86 -19.26
C ILE A 8 14.18 3.33 -19.47
N GLU A 9 14.41 3.71 -20.73
CA GLU A 9 14.60 5.09 -21.14
C GLU A 9 13.24 5.80 -21.15
N VAL A 10 13.08 6.85 -20.34
CA VAL A 10 11.89 7.70 -20.30
C VAL A 10 12.23 9.04 -20.92
N LYS A 11 11.53 9.42 -21.98
CA LYS A 11 11.69 10.73 -22.63
C LYS A 11 11.13 11.83 -21.70
N PRO A 12 11.84 12.97 -21.55
CA PRO A 12 11.35 14.11 -20.78
C PRO A 12 10.13 14.74 -21.44
N LYS A 13 9.11 15.09 -20.66
CA LYS A 13 7.98 15.93 -21.12
C LYS A 13 8.46 17.37 -21.26
N ALA A 14 8.19 17.98 -22.40
CA ALA A 14 8.47 19.37 -22.67
C ALA A 14 7.52 20.28 -21.88
N ASP A 15 8.09 21.30 -21.23
CA ASP A 15 7.39 22.38 -20.54
C ASP A 15 6.64 23.26 -21.56
N THR A 16 5.32 23.39 -21.37
CA THR A 16 4.55 24.47 -22.00
C THR A 16 4.03 25.40 -20.92
N HIS A 17 4.76 26.48 -20.65
CA HIS A 17 4.26 27.63 -19.89
C HIS A 17 3.31 28.45 -20.76
N SER A 18 2.09 28.63 -20.31
CA SER A 18 1.18 29.69 -20.75
C SER A 18 0.69 30.47 -19.55
N SER A 19 1.15 31.71 -19.47
CA SER A 19 0.78 32.73 -18.52
C SER A 19 -0.68 33.16 -18.64
N ARG A 20 -1.41 33.28 -17.52
CA ARG A 20 -2.51 34.24 -17.36
C ARG A 20 -2.55 34.81 -15.94
N GLU A 21 -2.29 36.10 -15.83
CA GLU A 21 -2.57 36.95 -14.66
C GLU A 21 -4.07 37.11 -14.44
N SER A 22 -4.50 37.14 -13.17
CA SER A 22 -5.56 38.06 -12.74
C SER A 22 -5.51 38.28 -11.23
N LYS A 23 -5.52 39.57 -10.87
CA LYS A 23 -5.56 40.19 -9.54
C LYS A 23 -6.89 39.93 -8.82
N ASN A 24 -6.83 39.77 -7.50
CA ASN A 24 -7.62 40.55 -6.53
C ASN A 24 -7.35 40.07 -5.09
N LYS A 25 -6.90 40.98 -4.24
CA LYS A 25 -7.09 41.00 -2.76
C LYS A 25 -8.37 41.80 -2.47
N PRO A 26 -9.04 41.65 -1.30
CA PRO A 26 -8.55 42.12 -0.02
C PRO A 26 -8.94 41.34 1.26
N GLU A 27 -8.12 41.50 2.28
CA GLU A 27 -8.34 41.97 3.65
C GLU A 27 -9.00 41.08 4.73
N ASP A 28 -8.29 41.06 5.87
CA ASP A 28 -8.65 40.86 7.26
C ASP A 28 -8.98 39.46 7.77
N CYS A 29 -7.98 38.85 8.48
CA CYS A 29 -8.24 38.05 9.66
C CYS A 29 -7.05 38.01 10.64
N ILE A 30 -7.40 38.28 11.85
CA ILE A 30 -6.81 38.34 13.15
C ILE A 30 -5.74 37.23 13.38
N GLU A 31 -4.54 37.63 13.75
CA GLU A 31 -3.47 36.80 14.28
C GLU A 31 -3.79 36.37 15.71
N ASN A 32 -3.66 35.09 16.00
CA ASN A 32 -3.59 34.55 17.33
C ASN A 32 -2.16 33.99 17.54
N PRO A 33 -1.36 34.54 18.46
CA PRO A 33 -0.02 34.02 18.71
C PRO A 33 -0.09 32.91 19.75
N ASP A 34 0.66 31.84 19.49
CA ASP A 34 1.09 30.71 20.31
C ASP A 34 0.57 29.36 19.82
N ASN A 35 1.37 28.78 18.92
CA ASN A 35 1.70 27.36 18.96
C ASN A 35 2.94 27.12 18.08
N SER A 36 4.10 27.16 18.70
CA SER A 36 5.35 26.75 18.08
C SER A 36 5.52 25.22 18.20
N ASP A 37 4.65 24.47 17.54
CA ASP A 37 4.95 23.10 17.17
C ASP A 37 5.63 23.13 15.79
N SER A 38 6.96 23.15 15.81
CA SER A 38 7.76 22.99 14.60
C SER A 38 7.46 21.61 14.03
N ASP A 39 6.72 21.58 12.91
CA ASP A 39 6.45 20.39 12.11
C ASP A 39 7.78 19.70 11.74
N PRO A 40 8.01 18.44 12.16
CA PRO A 40 9.23 17.70 11.80
C PRO A 40 9.44 17.54 10.29
N SER A 41 8.43 17.81 9.47
CA SER A 41 8.52 17.74 8.01
C SER A 41 9.32 18.89 7.39
N SER A 42 9.43 20.05 8.05
CA SER A 42 10.13 21.22 7.51
C SER A 42 11.65 21.10 7.50
N LEU A 43 12.25 20.26 8.33
CA LEU A 43 13.70 20.01 8.40
C LEU A 43 14.18 18.93 7.39
N ARG A 44 13.26 18.20 6.77
CA ARG A 44 13.58 17.07 5.87
C ARG A 44 13.98 17.47 4.46
N SER A 45 13.74 18.73 4.05
CA SER A 45 13.97 19.20 2.68
C SER A 45 15.42 19.58 2.37
N GLU A 46 16.34 19.55 3.33
CA GLU A 46 17.67 20.13 3.18
C GLU A 46 18.81 19.11 2.98
N VAL A 47 18.55 17.79 3.08
CA VAL A 47 19.60 16.80 2.84
C VAL A 47 19.79 16.60 1.34
N PRO A 48 20.93 17.01 0.76
CA PRO A 48 21.14 16.84 -0.67
C PRO A 48 21.14 15.36 -1.04
N SER A 49 20.36 15.01 -2.07
CA SER A 49 20.33 13.67 -2.64
C SER A 49 20.29 13.75 -4.15
N ASN A 50 20.85 12.76 -4.84
CA ASN A 50 20.78 12.65 -6.30
C ASN A 50 20.28 11.27 -6.75
N VAL A 51 19.99 10.40 -5.80
CA VAL A 51 19.46 9.06 -6.05
C VAL A 51 18.63 8.58 -4.86
N VAL A 52 17.61 7.77 -5.11
CA VAL A 52 16.91 6.99 -4.09
C VAL A 52 17.29 5.52 -4.22
N ILE A 53 17.79 4.93 -3.15
CA ILE A 53 18.06 3.49 -3.04
C ILE A 53 16.76 2.80 -2.65
N VAL A 54 16.31 1.85 -3.47
CA VAL A 54 15.13 1.04 -3.21
C VAL A 54 15.53 -0.40 -2.89
N ARG A 55 15.04 -0.90 -1.75
CA ARG A 55 15.31 -2.26 -1.26
C ARG A 55 14.02 -3.07 -1.26
N TYR A 56 14.08 -4.27 -1.81
CA TYR A 56 12.97 -5.23 -1.82
C TYR A 56 13.37 -6.49 -1.03
N GLY A 57 12.36 -7.22 -0.52
CA GLY A 57 12.57 -8.36 0.38
C GLY A 57 12.42 -9.71 -0.33
N GLU A 58 11.20 -10.24 -0.36
CA GLU A 58 10.88 -11.61 -0.82
C GLU A 58 11.33 -11.91 -2.26
N LEU A 59 11.47 -10.90 -3.10
CA LEU A 59 11.93 -11.06 -4.48
C LEU A 59 13.34 -11.65 -4.57
N ALA A 60 14.20 -11.28 -3.64
CA ALA A 60 15.59 -11.76 -3.59
C ALA A 60 15.68 -13.28 -3.41
N LEU A 61 14.67 -13.90 -2.81
CA LEU A 61 14.60 -15.35 -2.55
C LEU A 61 14.08 -16.17 -3.75
N LYS A 62 13.64 -15.50 -4.82
CA LYS A 62 13.08 -16.18 -6.00
C LYS A 62 14.19 -16.63 -6.97
N SER A 63 13.89 -17.63 -7.82
CA SER A 63 14.78 -18.01 -8.92
C SER A 63 15.03 -16.83 -9.86
N THR A 64 16.17 -16.82 -10.55
CA THR A 64 16.59 -15.70 -11.39
C THR A 64 15.52 -15.25 -12.41
N GLY A 65 14.86 -16.18 -13.09
CA GLY A 65 13.80 -15.86 -14.06
C GLY A 65 12.59 -15.19 -13.42
N VAL A 66 12.10 -15.74 -12.30
CA VAL A 66 10.97 -15.19 -11.54
C VAL A 66 11.33 -13.82 -10.93
N ARG A 67 12.54 -13.71 -10.36
CA ARG A 67 13.03 -12.45 -9.81
C ARG A 67 13.08 -11.35 -10.86
N ASN A 68 13.65 -11.62 -12.02
CA ASN A 68 13.72 -10.65 -13.13
C ASN A 68 12.33 -10.17 -13.58
N TRP A 69 11.35 -11.05 -13.61
CA TRP A 69 9.98 -10.71 -13.95
C TRP A 69 9.34 -9.82 -12.85
N TYR A 70 9.51 -10.17 -11.57
CA TYR A 70 9.01 -9.37 -10.45
C TYR A 70 9.66 -7.98 -10.40
N GLU A 71 10.97 -7.89 -10.60
CA GLU A 71 11.69 -6.62 -10.64
C GLU A 71 11.18 -5.71 -11.77
N LYS A 72 10.88 -6.25 -12.95
CA LYS A 72 10.29 -5.49 -14.07
C LYS A 72 8.90 -4.92 -13.69
N ILE A 73 8.07 -5.71 -13.04
CA ILE A 73 6.76 -5.24 -12.56
C ILE A 73 6.94 -4.18 -11.47
N LEU A 74 7.84 -4.41 -10.52
CA LEU A 74 8.15 -3.47 -9.45
C LEU A 74 8.59 -2.11 -10.00
N MET A 75 9.50 -2.11 -11.00
CA MET A 75 9.93 -0.87 -11.65
C MET A 75 8.78 -0.14 -12.34
N LYS A 76 7.87 -0.85 -13.00
CA LYS A 76 6.65 -0.25 -13.59
C LYS A 76 5.76 0.39 -12.51
N ASN A 77 5.59 -0.29 -11.38
CA ASN A 77 4.77 0.23 -10.28
C ASN A 77 5.42 1.46 -9.63
N ILE A 78 6.76 1.49 -9.54
CA ILE A 78 7.51 2.67 -9.08
C ILE A 78 7.27 3.85 -10.05
N VAL A 79 7.45 3.64 -11.35
CA VAL A 79 7.19 4.66 -12.38
C VAL A 79 5.78 5.23 -12.22
N ALA A 80 4.77 4.36 -12.16
CA ALA A 80 3.38 4.78 -12.03
C ALA A 80 3.13 5.58 -10.73
N MET A 81 3.79 5.22 -9.63
CA MET A 81 3.68 5.94 -8.35
C MET A 81 4.31 7.32 -8.43
N LEU A 82 5.51 7.45 -8.99
CA LEU A 82 6.18 8.74 -9.16
C LEU A 82 5.39 9.66 -10.09
N ASP A 83 4.94 9.13 -11.23
CA ASP A 83 4.12 9.88 -12.20
C ASP A 83 2.80 10.35 -11.58
N SER A 84 2.15 9.53 -10.75
CA SER A 84 0.88 9.88 -10.09
C SER A 84 1.00 10.98 -9.04
N ARG A 85 2.21 11.23 -8.55
CA ARG A 85 2.54 12.26 -7.55
C ARG A 85 3.32 13.45 -8.14
N ASP A 86 3.46 13.51 -9.46
CA ASP A 86 4.22 14.54 -10.18
C ASP A 86 5.65 14.69 -9.62
N ILE A 87 6.34 13.57 -9.38
CA ILE A 87 7.71 13.53 -8.88
C ILE A 87 8.67 13.32 -10.05
N PRO A 88 9.59 14.27 -10.35
CA PRO A 88 10.51 14.16 -11.45
C PRO A 88 11.63 13.15 -11.13
N TYR A 89 12.02 12.38 -12.13
CA TYR A 89 13.17 11.49 -12.12
C TYR A 89 13.78 11.42 -13.52
N SER A 90 15.08 11.15 -13.61
CA SER A 90 15.77 11.04 -14.91
C SER A 90 15.83 9.59 -15.39
N GLN A 91 16.07 8.64 -14.48
CA GLN A 91 16.24 7.23 -14.79
C GLN A 91 15.86 6.35 -13.60
N ILE A 92 15.34 5.14 -13.90
CA ILE A 92 15.20 4.06 -12.91
C ILE A 92 16.03 2.87 -13.40
N ARG A 93 17.06 2.52 -12.64
CA ARG A 93 18.02 1.46 -12.98
C ARG A 93 18.02 0.35 -11.95
N ARG A 94 18.37 -0.82 -12.39
CA ARG A 94 18.42 -2.03 -11.59
C ARG A 94 19.87 -2.52 -11.49
N GLU A 95 20.29 -2.80 -10.25
CA GLU A 95 21.49 -3.58 -9.97
C GLU A 95 21.12 -4.81 -9.15
N TRP A 96 22.07 -5.72 -8.97
CA TRP A 96 21.79 -6.93 -8.19
C TRP A 96 21.32 -6.59 -6.77
N GLY A 97 20.07 -6.98 -6.45
CA GLY A 97 19.44 -6.79 -5.15
C GLY A 97 18.99 -5.37 -4.82
N ARG A 98 19.00 -4.43 -5.78
CA ARG A 98 18.60 -3.03 -5.60
C ARG A 98 17.95 -2.46 -6.86
N ILE A 99 17.07 -1.48 -6.65
CA ILE A 99 16.62 -0.55 -7.69
C ILE A 99 17.05 0.84 -7.24
N PHE A 100 17.45 1.68 -8.20
CA PHE A 100 17.87 3.04 -7.98
C PHE A 100 16.99 3.96 -8.82
N ILE A 101 16.57 5.08 -8.21
CA ILE A 101 15.81 6.14 -8.87
C ILE A 101 16.71 7.37 -8.88
N ASP A 102 17.17 7.78 -10.05
CA ASP A 102 18.04 8.96 -10.20
C ASP A 102 17.15 10.22 -10.21
N THR A 103 17.16 10.94 -9.09
CA THR A 103 16.36 12.14 -8.84
C THR A 103 16.93 12.96 -7.70
N THR A 104 16.72 14.28 -7.76
CA THR A 104 17.03 15.21 -6.68
C THR A 104 15.81 15.51 -5.80
N ASP A 105 14.62 15.01 -6.17
CA ASP A 105 13.40 15.20 -5.38
C ASP A 105 13.31 14.15 -4.26
N PHE A 106 13.48 14.58 -3.02
CA PHE A 106 13.45 13.69 -1.85
C PHE A 106 12.10 12.98 -1.64
N ARG A 107 10.99 13.56 -2.15
CA ARG A 107 9.65 12.94 -2.08
C ARG A 107 9.60 11.58 -2.78
N ALA A 108 10.52 11.32 -3.71
CA ALA A 108 10.63 10.04 -4.40
C ALA A 108 10.90 8.87 -3.43
N ALA A 109 11.60 9.11 -2.33
CA ALA A 109 11.87 8.07 -1.33
C ALA A 109 10.60 7.65 -0.60
N GLU A 110 9.78 8.59 -0.15
CA GLU A 110 8.50 8.31 0.50
C GLU A 110 7.49 7.70 -0.49
N ALA A 111 7.40 8.27 -1.68
CA ALA A 111 6.51 7.75 -2.73
C ALA A 111 6.84 6.30 -3.11
N ALA A 112 8.13 5.99 -3.29
CA ALA A 112 8.55 4.63 -3.59
C ALA A 112 8.32 3.68 -2.39
N ALA A 113 8.41 4.13 -1.15
CA ALA A 113 8.13 3.31 0.04
C ALA A 113 6.67 2.80 0.07
N ASP A 114 5.73 3.53 -0.52
CA ASP A 114 4.32 3.13 -0.64
C ASP A 114 4.07 2.06 -1.73
N VAL A 115 5.06 1.72 -2.54
CA VAL A 115 4.91 0.71 -3.59
C VAL A 115 5.02 -0.70 -3.01
N PHE A 116 4.03 -1.55 -3.29
CA PHE A 116 4.03 -2.95 -2.85
C PHE A 116 5.25 -3.71 -3.40
N GLY A 117 5.93 -4.42 -2.52
CA GLY A 117 7.18 -5.14 -2.79
C GLY A 117 8.43 -4.43 -2.24
N ILE A 118 8.35 -3.15 -1.89
CA ILE A 118 9.45 -2.37 -1.35
C ILE A 118 9.50 -2.48 0.16
N VAL A 119 10.66 -2.84 0.70
CA VAL A 119 10.91 -2.98 2.15
C VAL A 119 11.42 -1.69 2.75
N SER A 120 12.28 -0.98 2.04
CA SER A 120 12.75 0.34 2.46
C SER A 120 13.33 1.15 1.31
N THR A 121 13.35 2.45 1.49
CA THR A 121 13.99 3.41 0.58
C THR A 121 14.90 4.35 1.35
N SER A 122 15.90 4.92 0.66
CA SER A 122 16.77 5.93 1.25
C SER A 122 17.18 6.95 0.18
N PRO A 123 16.92 8.26 0.39
CA PRO A 123 17.55 9.29 -0.42
C PRO A 123 19.05 9.29 -0.13
N ALA A 124 19.89 9.34 -1.16
CA ALA A 124 21.33 9.19 -1.03
C ALA A 124 22.09 10.11 -1.98
N LEU A 125 23.33 10.38 -1.63
CA LEU A 125 24.34 10.94 -2.53
C LEU A 125 25.20 9.82 -3.10
N THR A 126 25.45 9.89 -4.41
CA THR A 126 26.41 9.00 -5.07
C THR A 126 27.77 9.64 -5.19
N THR A 127 28.83 8.81 -5.08
CA THR A 127 30.20 9.19 -5.38
C THR A 127 30.98 8.00 -5.94
N GLU A 128 32.22 8.20 -6.34
CA GLU A 128 33.12 7.12 -6.75
C GLU A 128 33.31 6.09 -5.63
N PRO A 129 33.48 4.81 -5.97
CA PRO A 129 33.58 3.72 -5.01
C PRO A 129 34.99 3.61 -4.38
N THR A 130 35.53 4.74 -3.90
CA THR A 130 36.81 4.84 -3.21
C THR A 130 36.63 5.27 -1.75
N LEU A 131 37.61 4.96 -0.90
CA LEU A 131 37.57 5.39 0.50
C LEU A 131 37.60 6.91 0.63
N GLU A 132 38.44 7.57 -0.18
CA GLU A 132 38.61 9.02 -0.21
C GLU A 132 37.36 9.76 -0.59
N SER A 133 36.71 9.36 -1.69
CA SER A 133 35.49 9.99 -2.18
C SER A 133 34.33 9.83 -1.20
N ALA A 134 34.17 8.64 -0.62
CA ALA A 134 33.14 8.38 0.40
C ALA A 134 33.39 9.22 1.68
N ALA A 135 34.66 9.33 2.11
CA ALA A 135 35.04 10.12 3.28
C ALA A 135 34.72 11.61 3.11
N ILE A 136 34.99 12.17 1.91
CA ILE A 136 34.69 13.58 1.61
C ILE A 136 33.19 13.85 1.71
N VAL A 137 32.33 12.96 1.14
CA VAL A 137 30.87 13.12 1.21
C VAL A 137 30.37 12.97 2.64
N CYS A 138 30.84 11.97 3.40
CA CYS A 138 30.48 11.80 4.81
C CYS A 138 30.86 13.04 5.65
N ALA A 139 32.06 13.57 5.47
CA ALA A 139 32.53 14.77 6.15
C ALA A 139 31.69 16.01 5.80
N THR A 140 31.28 16.13 4.54
CA THR A 140 30.43 17.25 4.08
C THR A 140 29.05 17.21 4.70
N LEU A 141 28.38 16.05 4.68
CA LEU A 141 27.06 15.87 5.28
C LEU A 141 27.08 16.05 6.80
N ALA A 142 28.10 15.53 7.48
CA ALA A 142 28.18 15.56 8.93
C ALA A 142 28.27 16.98 9.50
N LYS A 143 28.90 17.92 8.78
CA LYS A 143 29.09 19.30 9.24
C LYS A 143 27.77 19.98 9.66
N ASP A 144 26.72 19.72 8.95
CA ASP A 144 25.41 20.35 9.16
C ASP A 144 24.44 19.42 9.91
N LEU A 145 24.62 18.10 9.79
CA LEU A 145 23.79 17.08 10.41
C LEU A 145 24.04 16.92 11.92
N VAL A 146 25.32 16.84 12.33
CA VAL A 146 25.72 16.55 13.73
C VAL A 146 25.83 17.85 14.48
N LEU A 147 24.94 18.06 15.47
CA LEU A 147 24.95 19.24 16.32
C LEU A 147 26.02 19.13 17.42
N GLU A 148 26.27 20.26 18.12
CA GLU A 148 27.18 20.26 19.26
C GLU A 148 26.67 19.35 20.37
N GLY A 149 27.53 18.47 20.89
CA GLY A 149 27.18 17.50 21.92
C GLY A 149 26.50 16.20 21.44
N GLU A 150 26.06 16.12 20.17
CA GLU A 150 25.53 14.88 19.62
C GLU A 150 26.65 13.89 19.29
N SER A 151 26.35 12.61 19.47
CA SER A 151 27.19 11.49 19.06
C SER A 151 26.86 11.02 17.67
N PHE A 152 27.83 10.43 16.97
CA PHE A 152 27.58 9.86 15.64
C PHE A 152 28.18 8.47 15.48
N ALA A 153 27.67 7.74 14.47
CA ALA A 153 28.26 6.50 13.96
C ALA A 153 28.25 6.45 12.44
N VAL A 154 29.26 5.83 11.86
CA VAL A 154 29.28 5.47 10.44
C VAL A 154 28.95 3.98 10.30
N ARG A 155 27.88 3.65 9.56
CA ARG A 155 27.42 2.29 9.28
C ARG A 155 27.79 1.90 7.85
N ALA A 156 28.86 1.15 7.69
CA ALA A 156 29.37 0.78 6.39
C ALA A 156 28.92 -0.63 5.94
N ARG A 157 28.51 -0.76 4.70
CA ARG A 157 28.27 -2.03 4.00
C ARG A 157 29.07 -2.06 2.72
N ARG A 158 29.59 -3.23 2.35
CA ARG A 158 30.35 -3.43 1.14
C ARG A 158 29.79 -4.57 0.30
N SER A 159 29.65 -4.32 -0.99
CA SER A 159 29.30 -5.30 -2.01
C SER A 159 30.17 -5.06 -3.24
N GLY A 160 30.59 -6.11 -3.91
CA GLY A 160 31.54 -6.02 -5.02
C GLY A 160 32.97 -6.35 -4.62
N ASN A 161 33.89 -6.24 -5.59
CA ASN A 161 35.30 -6.53 -5.39
C ASN A 161 36.10 -5.24 -5.14
N HIS A 162 36.50 -5.02 -3.88
CA HIS A 162 37.26 -3.86 -3.47
C HIS A 162 38.47 -4.30 -2.64
N PRO A 163 39.60 -3.56 -2.66
CA PRO A 163 40.81 -3.88 -1.90
C PRO A 163 40.72 -3.57 -0.39
N PHE A 164 39.58 -3.08 0.07
CA PHE A 164 39.30 -2.67 1.45
C PHE A 164 38.05 -3.35 2.01
N SER A 165 37.94 -3.44 3.31
CA SER A 165 36.80 -4.03 4.02
C SER A 165 35.75 -2.96 4.42
N SER A 166 34.56 -3.42 4.90
CA SER A 166 33.57 -2.51 5.50
C SER A 166 34.08 -1.82 6.76
N VAL A 167 35.00 -2.44 7.49
CA VAL A 167 35.65 -1.84 8.67
C VAL A 167 36.53 -0.68 8.24
N ASP A 168 37.30 -0.83 7.17
CA ASP A 168 38.12 0.24 6.63
C ASP A 168 37.29 1.43 6.16
N ILE A 169 36.14 1.18 5.48
CA ILE A 169 35.19 2.24 5.09
C ILE A 169 34.70 2.98 6.34
N GLY A 170 34.22 2.22 7.35
CA GLY A 170 33.70 2.81 8.60
C GLY A 170 34.70 3.66 9.32
N ARG A 171 35.99 3.20 9.39
CA ARG A 171 37.08 3.93 10.01
C ARG A 171 37.43 5.19 9.22
N THR A 172 37.73 5.08 7.93
CA THR A 172 38.14 6.22 7.09
C THR A 172 37.06 7.31 7.03
N CYS A 173 35.81 6.91 6.85
CA CYS A 173 34.68 7.86 6.86
C CYS A 173 34.45 8.46 8.25
N GLY A 174 34.61 7.67 9.33
CA GLY A 174 34.48 8.12 10.70
C GLY A 174 35.56 9.17 11.06
N ASP A 175 36.82 8.92 10.71
CA ASP A 175 37.95 9.86 10.93
C ASP A 175 37.71 11.16 10.16
N ALA A 176 37.21 11.09 8.94
CA ALA A 176 36.89 12.28 8.13
C ALA A 176 35.74 13.11 8.74
N VAL A 177 34.66 12.44 9.23
CA VAL A 177 33.59 13.10 9.97
C VAL A 177 34.09 13.77 11.23
N TRP A 178 34.90 13.06 12.03
CA TRP A 178 35.52 13.59 13.25
C TRP A 178 36.31 14.88 12.96
N SER A 179 37.25 14.79 12.02
CA SER A 179 38.07 15.94 11.63
C SER A 179 37.27 17.13 11.11
N ALA A 180 36.18 16.84 10.35
CA ALA A 180 35.32 17.88 9.82
C ALA A 180 34.51 18.61 10.90
N LEU A 181 34.09 17.91 11.96
CA LEU A 181 33.41 18.49 13.12
C LEU A 181 34.37 19.30 13.99
N GLU A 182 35.56 18.79 14.28
CA GLU A 182 36.62 19.55 15.00
C GLU A 182 36.96 20.85 14.26
N ASN A 183 37.12 20.80 12.94
CA ASN A 183 37.44 21.98 12.11
C ASN A 183 36.31 23.04 12.14
N LYS A 184 35.08 22.64 12.48
CA LYS A 184 33.95 23.55 12.74
C LYS A 184 33.84 24.01 14.19
N GLY A 185 34.80 23.63 15.05
CA GLY A 185 34.82 23.98 16.45
C GLY A 185 33.85 23.19 17.32
N LYS A 186 33.31 22.06 16.81
CA LYS A 186 32.46 21.14 17.57
C LYS A 186 33.32 20.11 18.31
N HIS A 187 32.77 19.51 19.38
CA HIS A 187 33.40 18.43 20.16
C HIS A 187 32.77 17.08 19.76
N PRO A 188 33.29 16.39 18.71
CA PRO A 188 32.69 15.17 18.23
C PRO A 188 32.74 14.03 19.25
N ARG A 189 31.71 13.22 19.26
CA ARG A 189 31.62 12.02 20.09
C ARG A 189 31.17 10.85 19.23
N VAL A 190 31.85 9.71 19.34
CA VAL A 190 31.44 8.48 18.64
C VAL A 190 30.72 7.57 19.63
N ASP A 191 29.54 7.10 19.24
CA ASP A 191 28.82 6.04 19.93
C ASP A 191 28.34 4.99 18.90
N LEU A 192 28.95 3.80 18.96
CA LEU A 192 28.62 2.72 18.04
C LEU A 192 27.36 1.93 18.44
N SER A 193 26.88 2.10 19.67
CA SER A 193 25.77 1.34 20.23
C SER A 193 24.44 2.08 20.08
N SER A 194 24.41 3.36 20.45
CA SER A 194 23.22 4.20 20.41
C SER A 194 23.58 5.65 20.03
N PRO A 195 24.01 5.88 18.79
CA PRO A 195 24.36 7.22 18.34
C PRO A 195 23.13 8.10 18.15
N ASP A 196 23.31 9.42 18.35
CA ASP A 196 22.29 10.42 18.05
C ASP A 196 22.10 10.58 16.53
N LYS A 197 23.19 10.41 15.76
CA LYS A 197 23.18 10.48 14.29
C LYS A 197 23.90 9.30 13.66
N GLU A 198 23.29 8.73 12.62
CA GLU A 198 23.90 7.66 11.83
C GLU A 198 24.15 8.12 10.40
N ILE A 199 25.35 7.84 9.90
CA ILE A 199 25.73 8.06 8.50
C ILE A 199 25.93 6.69 7.88
N PHE A 200 25.13 6.34 6.89
CA PHE A 200 25.21 5.05 6.22
C PHE A 200 26.04 5.17 4.94
N VAL A 201 26.93 4.21 4.74
CA VAL A 201 27.76 4.09 3.53
C VAL A 201 27.52 2.71 2.91
N GLU A 202 26.89 2.66 1.73
CA GLU A 202 26.75 1.42 0.94
C GLU A 202 27.73 1.48 -0.24
N MET A 203 28.90 0.83 -0.10
CA MET A 203 29.90 0.70 -1.15
C MET A 203 29.52 -0.44 -2.09
N ARG A 204 29.32 -0.13 -3.38
CA ARG A 204 29.02 -1.10 -4.43
C ARG A 204 30.07 -1.05 -5.52
N GLN A 205 29.98 -1.94 -6.53
CA GLN A 205 31.04 -2.08 -7.54
C GLN A 205 31.36 -0.78 -8.28
N ASN A 206 30.33 -0.01 -8.67
CA ASN A 206 30.48 1.16 -9.54
C ASN A 206 30.34 2.48 -8.80
N PHE A 207 29.66 2.50 -7.65
CA PHE A 207 29.38 3.71 -6.89
C PHE A 207 29.39 3.43 -5.37
N ALA A 208 29.70 4.47 -4.61
CA ALA A 208 29.39 4.55 -3.20
C ALA A 208 28.14 5.42 -2.99
N TYR A 209 27.27 4.99 -2.08
CA TYR A 209 26.02 5.66 -1.74
C TYR A 209 26.06 6.04 -0.26
N ILE A 210 25.89 7.32 0.04
CA ILE A 210 25.88 7.87 1.38
C ILE A 210 24.49 8.41 1.68
N TYR A 211 23.87 7.95 2.77
CA TYR A 211 22.54 8.37 3.17
C TYR A 211 22.41 8.46 4.70
N LEU A 212 21.40 9.19 5.14
CA LEU A 212 21.16 9.51 6.55
C LEU A 212 19.85 8.92 7.04
N GLU A 213 18.86 8.77 6.13
CA GLU A 213 17.51 8.37 6.45
C GLU A 213 17.11 7.10 5.70
N THR A 214 16.19 6.37 6.31
CA THR A 214 15.58 5.19 5.71
C THR A 214 14.08 5.20 5.98
N PHE A 215 13.30 5.21 4.91
CA PHE A 215 11.84 5.10 4.96
C PHE A 215 11.43 3.63 4.89
N ASN A 216 10.60 3.19 5.84
CA ASN A 216 10.07 1.84 5.84
C ASN A 216 9.02 1.69 4.75
N GLY A 217 9.22 0.73 3.86
CA GLY A 217 8.26 0.39 2.80
C GLY A 217 7.13 -0.51 3.29
N VAL A 218 6.09 -0.60 2.48
CA VAL A 218 4.91 -1.44 2.79
C VAL A 218 5.19 -2.94 2.69
N GLY A 219 6.28 -3.34 2.02
CA GLY A 219 6.65 -4.75 1.84
C GLY A 219 5.73 -5.52 0.90
N GLY A 220 5.75 -6.84 1.00
CA GLY A 220 4.92 -7.74 0.20
C GLY A 220 5.51 -8.09 -1.16
N LEU A 221 4.63 -8.24 -2.17
CA LEU A 221 4.96 -8.54 -3.56
C LEU A 221 4.50 -7.42 -4.48
N PRO A 222 5.15 -7.19 -5.61
CA PRO A 222 4.71 -6.18 -6.57
C PRO A 222 3.29 -6.45 -7.05
N LEU A 223 2.45 -5.42 -7.06
CA LEU A 223 1.06 -5.50 -7.49
C LEU A 223 0.98 -6.01 -8.94
N GLY A 224 0.03 -6.91 -9.21
CA GLY A 224 -0.16 -7.55 -10.52
C GLY A 224 0.62 -8.85 -10.72
N THR A 225 1.39 -9.32 -9.70
CA THR A 225 2.17 -10.57 -9.80
C THR A 225 1.39 -11.84 -9.44
N GLN A 226 0.20 -11.71 -8.83
CA GLN A 226 -0.62 -12.84 -8.36
C GLN A 226 -2.01 -12.90 -9.02
N GLY A 227 -2.11 -12.35 -10.25
CA GLY A 227 -3.40 -12.32 -10.95
C GLY A 227 -4.42 -11.39 -10.32
N SER A 228 -5.71 -11.66 -10.52
CA SER A 228 -6.81 -10.85 -10.01
C SER A 228 -7.76 -11.64 -9.12
N MET A 229 -8.41 -10.96 -8.17
CA MET A 229 -9.46 -11.51 -7.32
C MET A 229 -10.59 -10.50 -7.14
N VAL A 230 -11.80 -11.01 -7.01
CA VAL A 230 -12.99 -10.20 -6.66
C VAL A 230 -12.95 -9.86 -5.18
N ILE A 231 -13.28 -8.62 -4.81
CA ILE A 231 -13.46 -8.21 -3.42
C ILE A 231 -14.87 -7.71 -3.17
N LEU A 232 -15.57 -8.28 -2.17
CA LEU A 232 -16.86 -7.77 -1.71
C LEU A 232 -16.65 -6.52 -0.86
N MET A 233 -16.96 -5.34 -1.42
CA MET A 233 -16.79 -4.05 -0.77
C MET A 233 -18.07 -3.59 -0.10
N SER A 234 -18.01 -3.32 1.21
CA SER A 234 -19.16 -2.81 1.99
C SER A 234 -19.03 -1.35 2.40
N GLY A 235 -17.87 -0.74 2.26
CA GLY A 235 -17.55 0.59 2.80
C GLY A 235 -17.38 0.63 4.32
N GLY A 236 -17.51 -0.50 5.03
CA GLY A 236 -17.08 -0.63 6.42
C GLY A 236 -15.56 -0.72 6.55
N LEU A 237 -15.05 -0.70 7.79
CA LEU A 237 -13.61 -0.72 8.08
C LEU A 237 -12.89 -1.94 7.50
N ASP A 238 -13.54 -3.10 7.50
CA ASP A 238 -12.87 -4.39 7.28
C ASP A 238 -12.60 -4.67 5.79
N SER A 239 -13.56 -4.37 4.90
CA SER A 239 -13.42 -4.74 3.49
C SER A 239 -12.30 -4.00 2.75
N PRO A 240 -12.04 -2.68 2.97
CA PRO A 240 -10.89 -2.01 2.36
C PRO A 240 -9.54 -2.54 2.88
N VAL A 241 -9.46 -2.88 4.17
CA VAL A 241 -8.25 -3.46 4.77
C VAL A 241 -7.98 -4.84 4.19
N ALA A 242 -9.00 -5.69 4.05
CA ALA A 242 -8.87 -6.99 3.40
C ALA A 242 -8.38 -6.86 1.95
N ALA A 243 -8.93 -5.92 1.19
CA ALA A 243 -8.50 -5.60 -0.17
C ALA A 243 -7.03 -5.22 -0.23
N TRP A 244 -6.61 -4.26 0.62
CA TRP A 244 -5.23 -3.77 0.65
C TRP A 244 -4.23 -4.86 1.05
N LEU A 245 -4.58 -5.73 2.01
CA LEU A 245 -3.73 -6.86 2.39
C LEU A 245 -3.51 -7.83 1.22
N MET A 246 -4.53 -8.07 0.40
CA MET A 246 -4.38 -8.90 -0.80
C MET A 246 -3.61 -8.18 -1.92
N MET A 247 -3.81 -6.86 -2.08
CA MET A 247 -2.97 -6.04 -2.97
C MET A 247 -1.49 -6.10 -2.56
N LYS A 248 -1.20 -6.05 -1.26
CA LYS A 248 0.15 -6.23 -0.69
C LYS A 248 0.74 -7.60 -1.02
N ARG A 249 -0.07 -8.62 -1.28
CA ARG A 249 0.38 -9.94 -1.77
C ARG A 249 0.46 -10.02 -3.31
N GLY A 250 0.33 -8.90 -4.01
CA GLY A 250 0.49 -8.82 -5.46
C GLY A 250 -0.79 -9.07 -6.26
N VAL A 251 -1.94 -9.15 -5.60
CA VAL A 251 -3.26 -9.40 -6.23
C VAL A 251 -3.86 -8.11 -6.75
N MET A 252 -4.31 -8.09 -8.00
CA MET A 252 -5.18 -7.05 -8.54
C MET A 252 -6.61 -7.28 -8.07
N ILE A 253 -7.26 -6.26 -7.51
CA ILE A 253 -8.63 -6.38 -7.01
C ILE A 253 -9.65 -5.97 -8.07
N ILE A 254 -10.80 -6.66 -8.05
CA ILE A 254 -12.02 -6.34 -8.81
C ILE A 254 -13.12 -6.07 -7.77
N PRO A 255 -13.38 -4.80 -7.41
CA PRO A 255 -14.37 -4.49 -6.40
C PRO A 255 -15.78 -4.82 -6.85
N VAL A 256 -16.57 -5.44 -5.97
CA VAL A 256 -17.99 -5.71 -6.14
C VAL A 256 -18.75 -5.11 -4.97
N TYR A 257 -19.65 -4.19 -5.24
CA TYR A 257 -20.59 -3.63 -4.29
C TYR A 257 -21.98 -4.21 -4.54
N CYS A 258 -22.49 -5.00 -3.60
CA CYS A 258 -23.85 -5.52 -3.65
C CYS A 258 -24.79 -4.47 -3.05
N ASN A 259 -25.51 -3.75 -3.91
CA ASN A 259 -26.42 -2.68 -3.52
C ASN A 259 -27.72 -3.25 -2.94
N THR A 260 -27.87 -3.14 -1.63
CA THR A 260 -29.00 -3.67 -0.88
C THR A 260 -30.19 -2.71 -0.78
N SER A 261 -30.21 -1.60 -1.54
CA SER A 261 -31.35 -0.66 -1.57
C SER A 261 -32.67 -1.42 -1.86
N PRO A 262 -33.78 -1.11 -1.14
CA PRO A 262 -33.98 0.02 -0.22
C PRO A 262 -33.59 -0.23 1.23
N TYR A 263 -32.98 -1.36 1.57
CA TYR A 263 -32.64 -1.75 2.94
C TYR A 263 -31.37 -1.09 3.49
N ALA A 264 -30.55 -0.47 2.66
CA ALA A 264 -29.45 0.38 3.04
C ALA A 264 -29.58 1.76 2.39
N GLU A 265 -29.09 2.78 3.08
CA GLU A 265 -29.07 4.15 2.60
C GLU A 265 -28.02 4.36 1.51
N ASN A 266 -28.19 5.39 0.67
CA ASN A 266 -27.22 5.74 -0.37
C ASN A 266 -25.85 6.12 0.20
N ALA A 267 -25.80 6.62 1.44
CA ALA A 267 -24.55 6.94 2.14
C ALA A 267 -23.62 5.71 2.26
N ALA A 268 -24.18 4.50 2.44
CA ALA A 268 -23.38 3.26 2.47
C ALA A 268 -22.72 2.97 1.11
N ARG A 269 -23.42 3.25 0.02
CA ARG A 269 -22.92 3.14 -1.35
C ARG A 269 -21.77 4.10 -1.62
N GLU A 270 -21.98 5.39 -1.34
CA GLU A 270 -20.95 6.43 -1.55
C GLU A 270 -19.70 6.13 -0.75
N ARG A 271 -19.85 5.75 0.52
CA ARG A 271 -18.74 5.35 1.39
C ARG A 271 -17.95 4.17 0.82
N ALA A 272 -18.61 3.17 0.25
CA ALA A 272 -17.93 2.03 -0.39
C ALA A 272 -17.10 2.50 -1.60
N PHE A 273 -17.65 3.39 -2.43
CA PHE A 273 -16.94 3.92 -3.59
C PHE A 273 -15.79 4.86 -3.22
N GLU A 274 -15.91 5.64 -2.16
CA GLU A 274 -14.80 6.45 -1.64
C GLU A 274 -13.66 5.56 -1.13
N CYS A 275 -13.96 4.47 -0.45
CA CYS A 275 -12.94 3.47 -0.07
C CYS A 275 -12.25 2.88 -1.31
N ILE A 276 -12.97 2.59 -2.39
CA ILE A 276 -12.39 2.09 -3.64
C ILE A 276 -11.46 3.15 -4.27
N ARG A 277 -11.89 4.43 -4.31
CA ARG A 277 -11.03 5.54 -4.80
C ARG A 277 -9.77 5.71 -3.95
N GLN A 278 -9.89 5.55 -2.63
CA GLN A 278 -8.73 5.62 -1.74
C GLN A 278 -7.77 4.45 -1.99
N LEU A 279 -8.28 3.23 -2.18
CA LEU A 279 -7.46 2.06 -2.54
C LEU A 279 -6.79 2.22 -3.92
N GLN A 280 -7.43 2.91 -4.86
CA GLN A 280 -6.86 3.21 -6.18
C GLN A 280 -5.54 3.99 -6.09
N LYS A 281 -5.36 4.84 -5.08
CA LYS A 281 -4.10 5.57 -4.85
C LYS A 281 -2.92 4.66 -4.52
N TRP A 282 -3.18 3.43 -4.05
CA TRP A 282 -2.17 2.39 -3.81
C TRP A 282 -1.85 1.56 -5.06
N ALA A 283 -2.59 1.78 -6.15
CA ALA A 283 -2.44 1.08 -7.42
C ALA A 283 -2.39 2.07 -8.61
N PRO A 284 -1.55 3.11 -8.57
CA PRO A 284 -1.45 4.05 -9.69
C PRO A 284 -1.03 3.31 -10.96
N GLY A 285 -1.51 3.80 -12.12
CA GLY A 285 -1.29 3.14 -13.41
C GLY A 285 -2.17 1.91 -13.67
N HIS A 286 -2.99 1.48 -12.70
CA HIS A 286 -3.99 0.44 -12.85
C HIS A 286 -5.39 1.05 -12.69
N GLN A 287 -6.37 0.54 -13.42
CA GLN A 287 -7.75 0.99 -13.32
C GLN A 287 -8.60 -0.13 -12.73
N PHE A 288 -9.32 0.14 -11.62
CA PHE A 288 -10.21 -0.85 -11.04
C PHE A 288 -11.53 -0.93 -11.82
N THR A 289 -11.81 -2.10 -12.37
CA THR A 289 -13.15 -2.44 -12.90
C THR A 289 -14.03 -2.84 -11.72
N THR A 290 -15.03 -2.01 -11.41
CA THR A 290 -15.89 -2.16 -10.25
C THR A 290 -17.31 -2.53 -10.69
N TYR A 291 -17.92 -3.51 -10.03
CA TYR A 291 -19.29 -3.93 -10.26
C TYR A 291 -20.20 -3.41 -9.14
N GLU A 292 -21.30 -2.73 -9.52
CA GLU A 292 -22.41 -2.44 -8.63
C GLU A 292 -23.57 -3.38 -9.01
N ILE A 293 -23.90 -4.33 -8.13
CA ILE A 293 -24.92 -5.35 -8.35
C ILE A 293 -26.16 -5.01 -7.52
N PRO A 294 -27.36 -4.87 -8.13
CA PRO A 294 -28.61 -4.60 -7.41
C PRO A 294 -29.04 -5.86 -6.63
N HIS A 295 -28.68 -5.95 -5.37
CA HIS A 295 -28.96 -7.08 -4.47
C HIS A 295 -30.29 -6.94 -3.71
N GLY A 296 -30.87 -5.74 -3.62
CA GLY A 296 -32.10 -5.47 -2.88
C GLY A 296 -33.28 -6.40 -3.21
N PRO A 297 -33.57 -6.71 -4.49
CA PRO A 297 -34.65 -7.65 -4.88
C PRO A 297 -34.38 -9.05 -4.29
N ASN A 298 -33.14 -9.54 -4.28
CA ASN A 298 -32.79 -10.85 -3.71
C ASN A 298 -32.99 -10.84 -2.19
N LEU A 299 -32.57 -9.77 -1.53
CA LEU A 299 -32.77 -9.60 -0.08
C LEU A 299 -34.26 -9.56 0.28
N LYS A 300 -35.10 -8.92 -0.53
CA LYS A 300 -36.54 -8.92 -0.37
C LYS A 300 -37.13 -10.35 -0.42
N ALA A 301 -36.69 -11.16 -1.37
CA ALA A 301 -37.17 -12.54 -1.51
C ALA A 301 -36.80 -13.36 -0.24
N PHE A 302 -35.62 -13.19 0.33
CA PHE A 302 -35.25 -13.86 1.59
C PHE A 302 -36.12 -13.44 2.76
N ILE A 303 -36.49 -12.16 2.82
CA ILE A 303 -37.37 -11.63 3.87
C ILE A 303 -38.78 -12.23 3.78
N ASP A 304 -39.31 -12.34 2.56
CA ASP A 304 -40.67 -12.74 2.31
C ASP A 304 -40.87 -14.27 2.37
N ILE A 305 -39.88 -15.07 1.99
CA ILE A 305 -40.01 -16.51 1.77
C ILE A 305 -39.32 -17.35 2.86
N CYS A 306 -38.21 -16.88 3.40
CA CYS A 306 -37.36 -17.66 4.30
C CYS A 306 -37.53 -17.30 5.77
N LYS A 307 -37.03 -18.16 6.66
CA LYS A 307 -37.01 -17.84 8.09
C LYS A 307 -36.15 -16.59 8.33
N ARG A 308 -36.77 -15.56 8.93
CA ARG A 308 -36.15 -14.24 9.17
C ARG A 308 -34.76 -14.32 9.82
N LYS A 309 -34.54 -15.21 10.80
CA LYS A 309 -33.27 -15.38 11.48
C LYS A 309 -32.12 -15.73 10.52
N ASN A 310 -32.39 -16.35 9.37
CA ASN A 310 -31.41 -16.76 8.36
C ASN A 310 -31.15 -15.69 7.30
N THR A 311 -31.85 -14.55 7.32
CA THR A 311 -31.77 -13.51 6.28
C THR A 311 -30.32 -13.08 5.98
N CYS A 312 -29.50 -12.82 7.01
CA CYS A 312 -28.12 -12.38 6.80
C CYS A 312 -27.24 -13.48 6.19
N LEU A 313 -27.45 -14.75 6.56
CA LEU A 313 -26.71 -15.88 6.00
C LEU A 313 -27.05 -16.09 4.52
N LEU A 314 -28.34 -16.09 4.17
CA LEU A 314 -28.79 -16.22 2.80
C LEU A 314 -28.35 -15.04 1.94
N CYS A 315 -28.40 -13.83 2.48
CA CYS A 315 -27.88 -12.63 1.86
C CYS A 315 -26.40 -12.77 1.47
N LYS A 316 -25.56 -13.21 2.40
CA LYS A 316 -24.12 -13.44 2.13
C LYS A 316 -23.88 -14.57 1.12
N ARG A 317 -24.60 -15.68 1.25
CA ARG A 317 -24.51 -16.78 0.26
C ARG A 317 -24.82 -16.31 -1.15
N MET A 318 -25.86 -15.46 -1.31
CA MET A 318 -26.21 -14.87 -2.58
C MET A 318 -25.13 -13.92 -3.09
N MET A 319 -24.57 -13.04 -2.22
CA MET A 319 -23.45 -12.17 -2.59
C MET A 319 -22.24 -12.97 -3.06
N TYR A 320 -21.95 -14.13 -2.47
CA TYR A 320 -20.88 -15.02 -2.95
C TYR A 320 -21.18 -15.57 -4.35
N ARG A 321 -22.42 -15.94 -4.64
CA ARG A 321 -22.83 -16.40 -5.98
C ARG A 321 -22.74 -15.28 -7.02
N GLU A 322 -23.21 -14.09 -6.68
CA GLU A 322 -23.09 -12.89 -7.55
C GLU A 322 -21.60 -12.55 -7.81
N ALA A 323 -20.78 -12.55 -6.77
CA ALA A 323 -19.33 -12.33 -6.90
C ALA A 323 -18.63 -13.43 -7.70
N TYR A 324 -19.13 -14.68 -7.64
CA TYR A 324 -18.61 -15.79 -8.43
C TYR A 324 -18.88 -15.62 -9.93
N GLU A 325 -20.04 -15.08 -10.31
CA GLU A 325 -20.30 -14.74 -11.71
C GLU A 325 -19.36 -13.65 -12.22
N VAL A 326 -19.08 -12.63 -11.40
CA VAL A 326 -18.05 -11.62 -11.73
C VAL A 326 -16.67 -12.28 -11.84
N MET A 327 -16.31 -13.15 -10.90
CA MET A 327 -15.05 -13.88 -10.90
C MET A 327 -14.85 -14.68 -12.20
N LYS A 328 -15.86 -15.40 -12.64
CA LYS A 328 -15.82 -16.16 -13.91
C LYS A 328 -15.69 -15.22 -15.11
N LYS A 329 -16.47 -14.15 -15.14
CA LYS A 329 -16.47 -13.18 -16.24
C LYS A 329 -15.13 -12.48 -16.42
N GLU A 330 -14.46 -12.13 -15.32
CA GLU A 330 -13.19 -11.42 -15.31
C GLU A 330 -11.97 -12.38 -15.30
N GLY A 331 -12.18 -13.68 -15.27
CA GLY A 331 -11.09 -14.67 -15.16
C GLY A 331 -10.31 -14.56 -13.87
N ALA A 332 -10.94 -14.10 -12.79
CA ALA A 332 -10.31 -13.95 -11.49
C ALA A 332 -10.16 -15.29 -10.75
N SER A 333 -9.24 -15.37 -9.79
CA SER A 333 -8.85 -16.63 -9.14
C SER A 333 -9.54 -16.88 -7.80
N GLY A 334 -10.36 -15.94 -7.31
CA GLY A 334 -11.04 -16.10 -6.01
C GLY A 334 -11.82 -14.88 -5.59
N ILE A 335 -12.48 -15.00 -4.45
CA ILE A 335 -13.26 -13.96 -3.81
C ILE A 335 -12.65 -13.61 -2.46
N ILE A 336 -12.49 -12.33 -2.19
CA ILE A 336 -11.98 -11.78 -0.93
C ILE A 336 -13.15 -11.20 -0.14
N THR A 337 -13.15 -11.38 1.17
CA THR A 337 -14.10 -10.74 2.07
C THR A 337 -13.41 -10.12 3.26
N GLY A 338 -14.04 -9.12 3.88
CA GLY A 338 -13.59 -8.50 5.14
C GLY A 338 -14.04 -9.24 6.40
N SER A 339 -14.38 -10.53 6.32
CA SER A 339 -14.86 -11.27 7.49
C SER A 339 -13.72 -11.56 8.47
N SER A 340 -14.02 -11.30 9.78
CA SER A 340 -13.17 -11.65 10.93
C SER A 340 -13.97 -12.51 11.89
N LEU A 341 -13.35 -13.54 12.46
CA LEU A 341 -14.04 -14.52 13.32
C LEU A 341 -14.55 -13.86 14.60
N GLY A 342 -15.85 -14.07 14.88
CA GLY A 342 -16.48 -13.62 16.14
C GLY A 342 -16.81 -12.12 16.21
N GLN A 343 -16.59 -11.35 15.17
CA GLN A 343 -16.79 -9.90 15.22
C GLN A 343 -18.28 -9.49 15.22
N VAL A 344 -19.12 -10.18 14.45
CA VAL A 344 -20.58 -9.98 14.40
C VAL A 344 -21.31 -11.33 14.34
N ALA A 345 -22.62 -11.33 14.57
CA ALA A 345 -23.44 -12.53 14.62
C ALA A 345 -23.28 -13.46 13.39
N SER A 346 -23.12 -12.90 12.19
CA SER A 346 -22.88 -13.69 10.97
C SER A 346 -21.46 -14.23 10.82
N GLN A 347 -20.54 -13.90 11.71
CA GLN A 347 -19.13 -14.30 11.64
C GLN A 347 -18.72 -15.30 12.74
N THR A 348 -19.67 -16.05 13.30
CA THR A 348 -19.33 -17.23 14.10
C THR A 348 -18.81 -18.34 13.18
N ALA A 349 -18.02 -19.27 13.71
CA ALA A 349 -17.47 -20.39 12.92
C ALA A 349 -18.58 -21.21 12.25
N ALA A 350 -19.70 -21.47 12.95
CA ALA A 350 -20.85 -22.20 12.41
C ALA A 350 -21.51 -21.43 11.24
N ASN A 351 -21.67 -20.11 11.40
CA ASN A 351 -22.29 -19.27 10.38
C ASN A 351 -21.39 -19.12 9.14
N MET A 352 -20.10 -18.87 9.34
CA MET A 352 -19.14 -18.78 8.24
C MET A 352 -19.06 -20.09 7.43
N TYR A 353 -19.15 -21.25 8.11
CA TYR A 353 -19.22 -22.52 7.43
C TYR A 353 -20.55 -22.68 6.65
N ALA A 354 -21.69 -22.31 7.25
CA ALA A 354 -22.99 -22.36 6.59
C ALA A 354 -23.07 -21.40 5.37
N GLU A 355 -22.39 -20.28 5.43
CA GLU A 355 -22.29 -19.32 4.30
C GLU A 355 -21.64 -19.91 3.06
N ILE A 356 -20.68 -20.82 3.20
CA ILE A 356 -19.92 -21.41 2.08
C ILE A 356 -20.28 -22.87 1.80
N TYR A 357 -21.05 -23.51 2.67
CA TYR A 357 -21.38 -24.94 2.53
C TYR A 357 -22.04 -25.25 1.19
N GLN A 358 -21.53 -26.25 0.48
CA GLN A 358 -21.91 -26.65 -0.89
C GLN A 358 -21.71 -25.60 -1.98
N LEU A 359 -21.02 -24.48 -1.67
CA LEU A 359 -20.69 -23.48 -2.66
C LEU A 359 -19.28 -23.74 -3.26
N ALA A 360 -18.93 -24.53 -4.08
CA ALA A 360 -17.59 -24.78 -4.63
C ALA A 360 -16.89 -23.49 -5.16
N ILE A 361 -16.75 -22.48 -4.30
CA ILE A 361 -16.24 -21.13 -4.60
C ILE A 361 -14.98 -20.87 -3.76
N PRO A 362 -13.85 -20.45 -4.34
CA PRO A 362 -12.66 -20.09 -3.59
C PRO A 362 -12.85 -18.74 -2.88
N ILE A 363 -12.99 -18.78 -1.55
CA ILE A 363 -13.20 -17.58 -0.72
C ILE A 363 -12.02 -17.41 0.22
N TYR A 364 -11.49 -16.19 0.30
CA TYR A 364 -10.36 -15.80 1.15
C TYR A 364 -10.80 -14.77 2.18
N HIS A 365 -10.40 -14.98 3.43
CA HIS A 365 -10.67 -14.10 4.56
C HIS A 365 -9.36 -13.57 5.15
N PRO A 366 -8.74 -12.53 4.58
CA PRO A 366 -7.44 -12.04 5.05
C PRO A 366 -7.45 -11.56 6.50
N LEU A 367 -8.61 -11.22 7.03
CA LEU A 367 -8.78 -10.69 8.39
C LEU A 367 -9.26 -11.72 9.42
N ILE A 368 -9.30 -13.00 9.07
CA ILE A 368 -9.96 -14.03 9.90
C ILE A 368 -9.47 -14.06 11.35
N ALA A 369 -8.21 -13.74 11.61
CA ALA A 369 -7.57 -13.77 12.93
C ALA A 369 -7.24 -12.36 13.47
N PHE A 370 -7.58 -11.30 12.76
CA PHE A 370 -7.30 -9.93 13.19
C PHE A 370 -8.34 -9.46 14.20
N ASP A 371 -7.90 -8.77 15.24
CA ASP A 371 -8.79 -8.03 16.11
C ASP A 371 -9.17 -6.65 15.53
N LYS A 372 -10.10 -5.97 16.22
CA LYS A 372 -10.62 -4.69 15.70
C LYS A 372 -9.59 -3.56 15.74
N THR A 373 -8.67 -3.58 16.70
CA THR A 373 -7.63 -2.56 16.84
C THR A 373 -6.60 -2.68 15.72
N GLU A 374 -6.15 -3.89 15.41
CA GLU A 374 -5.24 -4.17 14.29
C GLU A 374 -5.83 -3.70 12.96
N ILE A 375 -7.13 -3.96 12.73
CA ILE A 375 -7.83 -3.51 11.52
C ILE A 375 -7.90 -1.99 11.45
N ILE A 376 -8.19 -1.31 12.57
CA ILE A 376 -8.25 0.16 12.66
C ILE A 376 -6.88 0.78 12.35
N ASP A 377 -5.80 0.22 12.87
CA ASP A 377 -4.46 0.74 12.64
C ASP A 377 -4.07 0.64 11.16
N ILE A 378 -4.40 -0.47 10.51
CA ILE A 378 -4.20 -0.61 9.07
C ILE A 378 -5.11 0.38 8.31
N ALA A 379 -6.38 0.52 8.69
CA ALA A 379 -7.32 1.44 8.04
C ALA A 379 -6.83 2.91 8.09
N ARG A 380 -6.26 3.33 9.23
CA ARG A 380 -5.60 4.65 9.37
C ARG A 380 -4.41 4.78 8.44
N LYS A 381 -3.52 3.79 8.45
CA LYS A 381 -2.33 3.76 7.59
C LYS A 381 -2.67 3.88 6.11
N ILE A 382 -3.73 3.22 5.64
CA ILE A 382 -4.12 3.21 4.23
C ILE A 382 -5.06 4.35 3.84
N GLY A 383 -5.46 5.19 4.80
CA GLY A 383 -6.31 6.36 4.59
C GLY A 383 -7.80 6.05 4.40
N THR A 384 -8.27 4.86 4.81
CA THR A 384 -9.69 4.49 4.70
C THR A 384 -10.48 4.65 6.00
N TYR A 385 -9.80 4.93 7.12
CA TYR A 385 -10.44 5.01 8.44
C TYR A 385 -11.51 6.11 8.49
N ASP A 386 -11.17 7.34 8.12
CA ASP A 386 -12.08 8.48 8.19
C ASP A 386 -13.28 8.31 7.25
N ILE A 387 -13.06 7.72 6.08
CA ILE A 387 -14.10 7.38 5.11
C ILE A 387 -15.07 6.35 5.73
N SER A 388 -14.51 5.24 6.23
CA SER A 388 -15.29 4.11 6.77
C SER A 388 -16.00 4.44 8.08
N SER A 389 -15.55 5.46 8.82
CA SER A 389 -16.13 5.91 10.09
C SER A 389 -17.31 6.88 9.92
N GLN A 390 -17.55 7.38 8.70
CA GLN A 390 -18.71 8.23 8.43
C GLN A 390 -20.03 7.49 8.66
N PRO A 391 -21.05 8.16 9.22
CA PRO A 391 -22.36 7.54 9.39
C PRO A 391 -22.95 7.11 8.04
N ALA A 392 -23.49 5.90 7.97
CA ALA A 392 -24.09 5.38 6.74
C ALA A 392 -25.30 4.48 7.02
N GLY A 393 -25.91 4.59 8.17
CA GLY A 393 -27.02 3.73 8.57
C GLY A 393 -26.65 2.24 8.63
N SER A 394 -27.51 1.45 9.23
CA SER A 394 -27.41 -0.01 9.22
C SER A 394 -28.42 -0.60 8.24
N CYS A 395 -28.16 -1.81 7.74
CA CYS A 395 -29.13 -2.51 6.91
C CYS A 395 -30.40 -2.82 7.70
N THR A 396 -31.54 -2.30 7.25
CA THR A 396 -32.85 -2.49 7.92
C THR A 396 -33.43 -3.90 7.74
N ALA A 397 -32.81 -4.73 6.91
CA ALA A 397 -33.18 -6.13 6.73
C ALA A 397 -32.62 -7.06 7.81
N VAL A 398 -31.72 -6.58 8.67
CA VAL A 398 -31.16 -7.38 9.77
C VAL A 398 -32.29 -7.82 10.70
N PRO A 399 -32.41 -9.13 11.03
CA PRO A 399 -33.42 -9.61 11.96
C PRO A 399 -33.11 -9.18 13.39
N GLU A 400 -34.14 -9.00 14.24
CA GLU A 400 -33.96 -8.71 15.67
C GLU A 400 -33.13 -9.76 16.38
N LYS A 401 -33.31 -11.04 16.01
CA LYS A 401 -32.57 -12.18 16.53
C LYS A 401 -31.92 -12.95 15.40
N PRO A 402 -30.72 -12.52 14.95
CA PRO A 402 -30.01 -13.23 13.90
C PRO A 402 -29.52 -14.61 14.38
N GLU A 403 -29.43 -15.55 13.46
CA GLU A 403 -28.84 -16.86 13.73
C GLU A 403 -27.34 -16.71 14.07
N ILE A 404 -26.88 -17.39 15.12
CA ILE A 404 -25.48 -17.39 15.56
C ILE A 404 -24.85 -18.78 15.58
N GLY A 405 -25.68 -19.84 15.46
CA GLY A 405 -25.27 -21.26 15.46
C GLY A 405 -25.96 -22.00 14.32
N ALA A 406 -25.77 -21.55 13.08
CA ALA A 406 -26.47 -22.07 11.94
C ALA A 406 -26.23 -23.57 11.72
N ASN A 407 -27.32 -24.32 11.54
CA ASN A 407 -27.25 -25.62 10.93
C ASN A 407 -27.22 -25.43 9.40
N TYR A 408 -26.10 -25.81 8.78
CA TYR A 408 -25.83 -25.57 7.36
C TYR A 408 -26.82 -26.28 6.42
N ASP A 409 -27.31 -27.50 6.78
CA ASP A 409 -28.31 -28.20 5.96
C ASP A 409 -29.65 -27.46 5.95
N LEU A 410 -30.03 -26.89 7.10
CA LEU A 410 -31.25 -26.07 7.19
C LEU A 410 -31.13 -24.77 6.38
N VAL A 411 -29.95 -24.17 6.33
CA VAL A 411 -29.72 -22.98 5.49
C VAL A 411 -29.85 -23.31 4.02
N VAL A 412 -29.32 -24.45 3.57
CA VAL A 412 -29.48 -24.93 2.18
C VAL A 412 -30.94 -25.22 1.86
N LEU A 413 -31.67 -25.86 2.78
CA LEU A 413 -33.10 -26.10 2.59
C LEU A 413 -33.95 -24.82 2.50
N GLU A 414 -33.57 -23.76 3.22
CA GLU A 414 -34.19 -22.44 3.10
C GLU A 414 -33.85 -21.81 1.73
N GLU A 415 -32.64 -21.94 1.24
CA GLU A 415 -32.21 -21.44 -0.08
C GLU A 415 -32.94 -22.15 -1.24
N GLN A 416 -33.17 -23.45 -1.11
CA GLN A 416 -33.89 -24.26 -2.12
C GLN A 416 -35.36 -23.89 -2.33
N LYS A 417 -35.95 -23.03 -1.48
CA LYS A 417 -37.30 -22.49 -1.69
C LYS A 417 -37.39 -21.49 -2.83
N MET A 418 -36.24 -21.07 -3.38
CA MET A 418 -36.15 -20.04 -4.39
C MET A 418 -35.36 -20.52 -5.59
N ASP A 419 -35.64 -19.92 -6.75
CA ASP A 419 -34.84 -20.10 -7.95
C ASP A 419 -33.58 -19.18 -7.88
N VAL A 420 -32.57 -19.65 -7.14
CA VAL A 420 -31.33 -18.91 -6.89
C VAL A 420 -30.58 -18.60 -8.20
N GLU A 421 -30.59 -19.51 -9.17
CA GLU A 421 -29.93 -19.32 -10.46
C GLU A 421 -30.52 -18.16 -11.24
N THR A 422 -31.85 -18.12 -11.37
CA THR A 422 -32.54 -17.00 -12.02
C THR A 422 -32.33 -15.68 -11.26
N MET A 423 -32.31 -15.71 -9.92
CA MET A 423 -32.05 -14.52 -9.10
C MET A 423 -30.66 -13.95 -9.37
N VAL A 424 -29.64 -14.78 -9.41
CA VAL A 424 -28.26 -14.38 -9.75
C VAL A 424 -28.20 -13.82 -11.18
N LEU A 425 -28.75 -14.49 -12.15
CA LEU A 425 -28.79 -14.04 -13.55
C LEU A 425 -29.43 -12.67 -13.71
N ASN A 426 -30.55 -12.42 -13.03
CA ASN A 426 -31.24 -11.14 -13.06
C ASN A 426 -30.43 -10.02 -12.42
N ALA A 427 -29.81 -10.28 -11.27
CA ALA A 427 -28.91 -9.34 -10.61
C ALA A 427 -27.71 -8.98 -11.49
N MET A 428 -27.10 -9.97 -12.14
CA MET A 428 -25.97 -9.78 -13.04
C MET A 428 -26.34 -9.03 -14.33
N LYS A 429 -27.51 -9.26 -14.90
CA LYS A 429 -27.99 -8.49 -16.06
C LYS A 429 -28.23 -7.02 -15.75
N ALA A 430 -28.62 -6.71 -14.53
CA ALA A 430 -28.86 -5.34 -14.06
C ALA A 430 -27.63 -4.69 -13.43
N ALA A 431 -26.50 -5.40 -13.35
CA ALA A 431 -25.27 -4.89 -12.77
C ALA A 431 -24.68 -3.74 -13.60
N LYS A 432 -24.18 -2.72 -12.91
CA LYS A 432 -23.46 -1.60 -13.51
C LYS A 432 -21.95 -1.81 -13.37
N ILE A 433 -21.22 -1.47 -14.42
CA ILE A 433 -19.75 -1.52 -14.44
C ILE A 433 -19.24 -0.09 -14.39
N LEU A 434 -18.41 0.19 -13.39
CA LEU A 434 -17.77 1.47 -13.16
C LEU A 434 -16.26 1.29 -13.24
N LYS A 435 -15.54 2.35 -13.60
CA LYS A 435 -14.08 2.35 -13.65
C LYS A 435 -13.56 3.46 -12.75
N PHE A 436 -12.60 3.12 -11.91
CA PHE A 436 -11.91 4.04 -11.02
C PHE A 436 -10.43 4.08 -11.33
#